data_312b4a693a9ee555d94cc7fa0e652c19
#
_entry.id   312b4a693a9ee555d94cc7fa0e652c19
#
_cell.length_a   1.000
_cell.length_b   1.000
_cell.length_c   1.000
_cell.angle_alpha   90.00
_cell.angle_beta   90.00
_cell.angle_gamma   90.00
#
_symmetry.space_group_name_H-M   'P 1'
#
loop_
_entity.id
_entity.type
_entity.pdbx_description
1 polymer ?
#
loop_
_entity_poly.entity_id
_entity_poly.type
_entity_poly.pdbx_seq_one_letter_code
_entity_poly.pdbx_strand_id
1 'polypeptide(L)'
;GKGSFGVVHFDSHYDAGKNQAHWLTHGQPVYRAVKEGHVKPENFIQIGLRGPWPGPEGFEWMRNNGMRYHTMAEVEKKGWKQVMDTALKEARENVDKLYISFDVDVIDPAFIPGTGTPVPGGLTMREAIPIVRGLCAQNDIIGFEIVELDPLLDPTYRSALNSNFILHACLTGVAMRKEGIEDPYYLSDLTTEHRQPEAGEKARKEGLREKVDPNYAKPKN
;
A
#
# COMPACT_ATOMS: atom_id res chain seq x y z
N GLY A 1 15.08 17.23 -8.53
CA GLY A 1 16.28 16.38 -8.61
C GLY A 1 16.40 15.76 -9.99
N LYS A 2 17.62 15.56 -10.44
CA LYS A 2 17.91 14.92 -11.74
C LYS A 2 18.10 13.41 -11.56
N GLY A 3 17.13 12.73 -10.97
CA GLY A 3 17.15 11.27 -10.84
C GLY A 3 16.02 10.64 -11.62
N SER A 4 16.16 9.38 -12.03
CA SER A 4 15.05 8.59 -12.56
C SER A 4 14.13 8.17 -11.42
N PHE A 5 12.85 8.18 -11.65
CA PHE A 5 11.88 7.65 -10.69
C PHE A 5 10.87 6.75 -11.40
N GLY A 6 10.34 5.80 -10.66
CA GLY A 6 9.25 4.95 -11.09
C GLY A 6 7.99 5.21 -10.27
N VAL A 7 6.88 4.76 -10.79
CA VAL A 7 5.58 4.82 -10.12
C VAL A 7 5.09 3.41 -9.82
N VAL A 8 4.72 3.16 -8.58
CA VAL A 8 3.96 1.97 -8.19
C VAL A 8 2.54 2.43 -7.92
N HIS A 9 1.63 2.03 -8.79
CA HIS A 9 0.22 2.42 -8.78
C HIS A 9 -0.63 1.26 -8.31
N PHE A 10 -1.19 1.38 -7.12
CA PHE A 10 -2.17 0.44 -6.57
C PHE A 10 -3.55 0.93 -6.93
N ASP A 11 -4.31 0.13 -7.67
CA ASP A 11 -5.62 0.53 -8.17
C ASP A 11 -6.39 -0.68 -8.71
N SER A 12 -7.69 -0.71 -8.56
CA SER A 12 -8.53 -1.67 -9.27
C SER A 12 -8.69 -1.32 -10.74
N HIS A 13 -8.50 -0.05 -11.09
CA HIS A 13 -8.64 0.51 -12.43
C HIS A 13 -7.27 0.81 -13.08
N TYR A 14 -7.26 0.95 -14.38
CA TYR A 14 -6.00 1.23 -15.10
C TYR A 14 -5.70 2.72 -15.30
N ASP A 15 -6.71 3.58 -15.15
CA ASP A 15 -6.65 5.04 -15.21
C ASP A 15 -5.91 5.62 -16.42
N ALA A 16 -5.90 4.85 -17.50
CA ALA A 16 -5.26 5.20 -18.77
C ALA A 16 -6.24 5.39 -19.91
N GLY A 17 -7.43 5.90 -19.62
CA GLY A 17 -8.48 6.18 -20.60
C GLY A 17 -8.06 7.24 -21.61
N LYS A 18 -8.19 6.94 -22.92
CA LYS A 18 -7.79 7.83 -24.01
C LYS A 18 -8.87 8.81 -24.46
N ASN A 19 -10.13 8.46 -24.31
CA ASN A 19 -11.19 8.91 -25.21
C ASN A 19 -11.96 10.16 -24.78
N GLN A 20 -11.44 10.95 -23.88
CA GLN A 20 -12.14 12.16 -23.44
C GLN A 20 -11.28 13.39 -23.71
N ALA A 21 -11.14 13.72 -24.99
CA ALA A 21 -10.30 14.81 -25.46
C ALA A 21 -10.63 16.18 -24.88
N HIS A 22 -11.83 16.36 -24.34
CA HIS A 22 -12.32 17.66 -23.83
C HIS A 22 -12.46 17.71 -22.31
N TRP A 23 -12.36 16.57 -21.61
CA TRP A 23 -12.56 16.50 -20.17
C TRP A 23 -11.38 15.81 -19.52
N LEU A 24 -10.82 16.45 -18.49
CA LEU A 24 -9.88 15.80 -17.59
C LEU A 24 -10.69 15.05 -16.54
N THR A 25 -10.54 13.74 -16.50
CA THR A 25 -11.24 12.88 -15.53
C THR A 25 -10.24 12.07 -14.71
N HIS A 26 -10.70 11.55 -13.56
CA HIS A 26 -9.91 10.69 -12.71
C HIS A 26 -9.48 9.37 -13.38
N GLY A 27 -10.14 8.91 -14.44
CA GLY A 27 -9.75 7.73 -15.23
C GLY A 27 -8.66 7.97 -16.29
N GLN A 28 -7.93 9.10 -16.25
CA GLN A 28 -6.96 9.49 -17.28
C GLN A 28 -5.54 9.81 -16.79
N PRO A 29 -5.23 9.91 -15.50
CA PRO A 29 -3.95 10.43 -15.03
C PRO A 29 -2.78 9.60 -15.54
N VAL A 30 -2.90 8.29 -15.60
CA VAL A 30 -1.85 7.38 -16.07
C VAL A 30 -1.55 7.60 -17.57
N TYR A 31 -2.59 7.66 -18.41
CA TYR A 31 -2.41 7.93 -19.83
C TYR A 31 -1.68 9.25 -20.06
N ARG A 32 -2.06 10.30 -19.33
CA ARG A 32 -1.46 11.62 -19.48
C ARG A 32 -0.03 11.66 -18.98
N ALA A 33 0.24 11.09 -17.82
CA ALA A 33 1.59 11.04 -17.25
C ALA A 33 2.59 10.37 -18.23
N VAL A 34 2.17 9.29 -18.86
CA VAL A 34 2.99 8.57 -19.85
C VAL A 34 3.09 9.36 -21.16
N LYS A 35 1.97 9.81 -21.72
CA LYS A 35 1.93 10.50 -23.01
C LYS A 35 2.65 11.85 -23.00
N GLU A 36 2.56 12.59 -21.91
CA GLU A 36 3.21 13.89 -21.73
C GLU A 36 4.70 13.75 -21.33
N GLY A 37 5.18 12.51 -21.15
CA GLY A 37 6.59 12.23 -20.84
C GLY A 37 7.01 12.53 -19.42
N HIS A 38 6.05 12.61 -18.47
CA HIS A 38 6.35 12.83 -17.05
C HIS A 38 6.93 11.58 -16.40
N VAL A 39 6.53 10.41 -16.87
CA VAL A 39 7.06 9.12 -16.44
C VAL A 39 7.25 8.21 -17.67
N LYS A 40 8.33 7.44 -17.67
CA LYS A 40 8.53 6.42 -18.68
C LYS A 40 7.58 5.25 -18.44
N PRO A 41 6.90 4.74 -19.47
CA PRO A 41 5.92 3.67 -19.28
C PRO A 41 6.52 2.40 -18.67
N GLU A 42 7.76 2.05 -19.01
CA GLU A 42 8.48 0.91 -18.43
C GLU A 42 8.79 1.06 -16.93
N ASN A 43 8.72 2.29 -16.41
CA ASN A 43 8.89 2.60 -15.00
C ASN A 43 7.55 2.79 -14.26
N PHE A 44 6.44 2.48 -14.93
CA PHE A 44 5.10 2.55 -14.36
C PHE A 44 4.57 1.13 -14.14
N ILE A 45 4.32 0.78 -12.88
CA ILE A 45 3.88 -0.57 -12.50
C ILE A 45 2.52 -0.44 -11.84
N GLN A 46 1.52 -1.14 -12.40
CA GLN A 46 0.16 -1.18 -11.85
C GLN A 46 -0.08 -2.50 -11.12
N ILE A 47 -0.75 -2.42 -9.98
CA ILE A 47 -1.04 -3.57 -9.13
C ILE A 47 -2.49 -3.49 -8.67
N GLY A 48 -3.25 -4.56 -8.90
CA GLY A 48 -4.60 -4.67 -8.37
C GLY A 48 -5.72 -4.67 -9.40
N LEU A 49 -5.39 -4.54 -10.69
CA LEU A 49 -6.36 -4.47 -11.77
C LEU A 49 -7.36 -5.62 -11.73
N ARG A 50 -8.65 -5.28 -11.79
CA ARG A 50 -9.76 -6.23 -11.81
C ARG A 50 -11.07 -5.61 -12.30
N GLY A 51 -12.12 -6.40 -12.34
CA GLY A 51 -13.42 -5.95 -12.84
C GLY A 51 -13.47 -5.87 -14.37
N PRO A 52 -14.43 -5.13 -14.93
CA PRO A 52 -14.64 -5.06 -16.37
C PRO A 52 -13.68 -4.13 -17.10
N TRP A 53 -12.83 -3.38 -16.41
CA TRP A 53 -11.84 -2.46 -16.96
C TRP A 53 -10.42 -2.77 -16.46
N PRO A 54 -9.42 -2.61 -17.34
CA PRO A 54 -9.55 -2.25 -18.75
C PRO A 54 -10.11 -3.39 -19.58
N GLY A 55 -10.75 -3.02 -20.70
CA GLY A 55 -11.04 -3.98 -21.76
C GLY A 55 -9.78 -4.34 -22.58
N PRO A 56 -9.91 -5.21 -23.59
CA PRO A 56 -8.77 -5.69 -24.39
C PRO A 56 -7.89 -4.57 -24.97
N GLU A 57 -8.51 -3.47 -25.41
CA GLU A 57 -7.80 -2.31 -25.95
C GLU A 57 -6.91 -1.60 -24.93
N GLY A 58 -7.34 -1.52 -23.68
CA GLY A 58 -6.56 -0.94 -22.58
C GLY A 58 -5.33 -1.79 -22.27
N PHE A 59 -5.50 -3.11 -22.17
CA PHE A 59 -4.38 -4.03 -21.98
C PHE A 59 -3.40 -4.00 -23.16
N GLU A 60 -3.91 -3.93 -24.40
CA GLU A 60 -3.08 -3.80 -25.59
C GLU A 60 -2.28 -2.49 -25.55
N TRP A 61 -2.91 -1.38 -25.20
CA TRP A 61 -2.21 -0.11 -25.06
C TRP A 61 -1.09 -0.15 -24.02
N MET A 62 -1.34 -0.73 -22.85
CA MET A 62 -0.32 -0.87 -21.81
C MET A 62 0.86 -1.72 -22.30
N ARG A 63 0.60 -2.88 -22.90
CA ARG A 63 1.65 -3.73 -23.47
C ARG A 63 2.46 -3.05 -24.55
N ASN A 64 1.79 -2.38 -25.48
CA ASN A 64 2.45 -1.71 -26.60
C ASN A 64 3.34 -0.53 -26.16
N ASN A 65 3.07 0.02 -24.98
CA ASN A 65 3.91 1.06 -24.37
C ASN A 65 4.94 0.51 -23.37
N GLY A 66 4.99 -0.79 -23.16
CA GLY A 66 5.95 -1.39 -22.22
C GLY A 66 5.59 -1.22 -20.73
N MET A 67 4.35 -0.83 -20.44
CA MET A 67 3.87 -0.75 -19.05
C MET A 67 3.75 -2.14 -18.46
N ARG A 68 4.02 -2.23 -17.15
CA ARG A 68 3.91 -3.47 -16.38
C ARG A 68 2.66 -3.41 -15.52
N TYR A 69 1.99 -4.54 -15.38
CA TYR A 69 0.79 -4.62 -14.55
C TYR A 69 0.60 -6.02 -13.98
N HIS A 70 0.07 -6.06 -12.77
CA HIS A 70 -0.28 -7.27 -12.03
C HIS A 70 -1.75 -7.24 -11.65
N THR A 71 -2.52 -8.17 -12.18
CA THR A 71 -3.95 -8.26 -11.92
C THR A 71 -4.23 -9.01 -10.62
N MET A 72 -5.42 -8.79 -10.02
CA MET A 72 -5.85 -9.60 -8.88
C MET A 72 -6.01 -11.08 -9.23
N ALA A 73 -6.33 -11.42 -10.47
CA ALA A 73 -6.34 -12.81 -10.94
C ALA A 73 -4.93 -13.46 -10.88
N GLU A 74 -3.89 -12.69 -11.13
CA GLU A 74 -2.51 -13.15 -10.93
C GLU A 74 -2.18 -13.33 -9.45
N VAL A 75 -2.61 -12.38 -8.60
CA VAL A 75 -2.46 -12.48 -7.14
C VAL A 75 -3.17 -13.71 -6.60
N GLU A 76 -4.39 -14.00 -7.04
CA GLU A 76 -5.14 -15.19 -6.65
C GLU A 76 -4.42 -16.49 -7.05
N LYS A 77 -3.87 -16.52 -8.26
CA LYS A 77 -3.19 -17.72 -8.80
C LYS A 77 -1.83 -17.98 -8.15
N LYS A 78 -1.03 -16.94 -7.91
CA LYS A 78 0.37 -17.04 -7.48
C LYS A 78 0.59 -16.72 -6.00
N GLY A 79 -0.39 -16.09 -5.36
CA GLY A 79 -0.26 -15.50 -4.04
C GLY A 79 0.33 -14.08 -4.07
N TRP A 80 -0.21 -13.22 -3.21
CA TRP A 80 0.16 -11.81 -3.16
C TRP A 80 1.67 -11.58 -2.92
N LYS A 81 2.30 -12.44 -2.10
CA LYS A 81 3.73 -12.30 -1.79
C LYS A 81 4.60 -12.45 -3.04
N GLN A 82 4.35 -13.49 -3.83
CA GLN A 82 5.12 -13.74 -5.05
C GLN A 82 4.93 -12.63 -6.09
N VAL A 83 3.70 -12.14 -6.23
CA VAL A 83 3.39 -11.05 -7.15
C VAL A 83 4.10 -9.77 -6.71
N MET A 84 4.07 -9.46 -5.41
CA MET A 84 4.74 -8.28 -4.89
C MET A 84 6.27 -8.35 -4.99
N ASP A 85 6.86 -9.50 -4.75
CA ASP A 85 8.31 -9.69 -4.95
C ASP A 85 8.69 -9.43 -6.42
N THR A 86 7.84 -9.85 -7.37
CA THR A 86 8.04 -9.58 -8.80
C THR A 86 7.89 -8.09 -9.10
N ALA A 87 6.80 -7.47 -8.66
CA ALA A 87 6.53 -6.06 -8.88
C ALA A 87 7.61 -5.15 -8.27
N LEU A 88 8.10 -5.50 -7.08
CA LEU A 88 9.22 -4.80 -6.44
C LEU A 88 10.52 -4.90 -7.23
N LYS A 89 10.83 -6.08 -7.76
CA LYS A 89 11.99 -6.26 -8.63
C LYS A 89 11.86 -5.40 -9.89
N GLU A 90 10.72 -5.43 -10.52
CA GLU A 90 10.42 -4.62 -11.71
C GLU A 90 10.50 -3.11 -11.42
N ALA A 91 9.98 -2.68 -10.27
CA ALA A 91 10.02 -1.28 -9.86
C ALA A 91 11.44 -0.73 -9.69
N ARG A 92 12.42 -1.60 -9.41
CA ARG A 92 13.82 -1.23 -9.19
C ARG A 92 14.71 -1.30 -10.42
N GLU A 93 14.27 -1.97 -11.50
CA GLU A 93 15.17 -2.31 -12.62
C GLU A 93 15.83 -1.09 -13.27
N ASN A 94 15.16 0.06 -13.30
CA ASN A 94 15.62 1.21 -14.09
C ASN A 94 15.54 2.55 -13.34
N VAL A 95 15.31 2.51 -12.01
CA VAL A 95 15.04 3.73 -11.24
C VAL A 95 15.70 3.71 -9.88
N ASP A 96 16.08 4.89 -9.40
CA ASP A 96 16.70 5.07 -8.09
C ASP A 96 15.66 5.34 -7.00
N LYS A 97 14.48 5.83 -7.38
CA LYS A 97 13.45 6.34 -6.48
C LYS A 97 12.06 5.94 -6.92
N LEU A 98 11.15 5.79 -5.96
CA LEU A 98 9.76 5.43 -6.24
C LEU A 98 8.80 6.50 -5.73
N TYR A 99 7.76 6.72 -6.53
CA TYR A 99 6.53 7.38 -6.13
C TYR A 99 5.44 6.31 -5.98
N ILE A 100 4.68 6.36 -4.92
CA ILE A 100 3.58 5.42 -4.68
C ILE A 100 2.27 6.18 -4.77
N SER A 101 1.42 5.78 -5.72
CA SER A 101 0.04 6.20 -5.79
C SER A 101 -0.84 5.05 -5.30
N PHE A 102 -1.58 5.28 -4.24
CA PHE A 102 -2.43 4.28 -3.60
C PHE A 102 -3.89 4.70 -3.70
N ASP A 103 -4.56 4.16 -4.71
CA ASP A 103 -6.01 4.23 -4.77
C ASP A 103 -6.61 3.28 -3.74
N VAL A 104 -7.53 3.79 -2.93
CA VAL A 104 -8.13 2.99 -1.86
C VAL A 104 -8.99 1.86 -2.39
N ASP A 105 -9.43 1.92 -3.63
CA ASP A 105 -10.25 0.88 -4.24
C ASP A 105 -9.45 -0.37 -4.66
N VAL A 106 -8.10 -0.34 -4.59
CA VAL A 106 -7.29 -1.57 -4.67
C VAL A 106 -7.64 -2.53 -3.53
N ILE A 107 -8.09 -1.98 -2.40
CA ILE A 107 -8.59 -2.74 -1.25
C ILE A 107 -10.00 -3.26 -1.53
N ASP A 108 -10.29 -4.44 -1.02
CA ASP A 108 -11.63 -4.99 -1.13
C ASP A 108 -12.67 -4.11 -0.42
N PRO A 109 -13.86 -3.86 -1.02
CA PRO A 109 -14.91 -3.04 -0.42
C PRO A 109 -15.40 -3.54 0.95
N ALA A 110 -15.14 -4.79 1.31
CA ALA A 110 -15.38 -5.29 2.67
C ALA A 110 -14.58 -4.52 3.73
N PHE A 111 -13.44 -3.92 3.36
CA PHE A 111 -12.56 -3.15 4.24
C PHE A 111 -12.65 -1.65 3.98
N ILE A 112 -12.72 -1.22 2.72
CA ILE A 112 -12.82 0.19 2.33
C ILE A 112 -13.99 0.37 1.35
N PRO A 113 -15.23 0.50 1.86
CA PRO A 113 -16.39 0.79 1.00
C PRO A 113 -16.52 2.26 0.59
N GLY A 114 -15.81 3.18 1.27
CA GLY A 114 -15.90 4.63 1.05
C GLY A 114 -15.04 5.09 -0.11
N THR A 115 -15.41 4.69 -1.32
CA THR A 115 -14.82 5.12 -2.59
C THR A 115 -15.90 5.20 -3.67
N GLY A 116 -15.66 5.98 -4.72
CA GLY A 116 -16.64 6.23 -5.78
C GLY A 116 -16.90 5.02 -6.67
N THR A 117 -15.89 4.19 -6.94
CA THR A 117 -15.93 3.07 -7.89
C THR A 117 -15.39 1.78 -7.29
N PRO A 118 -15.99 1.26 -6.22
CA PRO A 118 -15.51 0.05 -5.55
C PRO A 118 -15.65 -1.20 -6.44
N VAL A 119 -14.61 -2.04 -6.46
CA VAL A 119 -14.62 -3.31 -7.19
C VAL A 119 -14.32 -4.46 -6.22
N PRO A 120 -15.20 -5.48 -6.09
CA PRO A 120 -14.95 -6.65 -5.24
C PRO A 120 -13.72 -7.47 -5.66
N GLY A 121 -13.17 -8.25 -4.74
CA GLY A 121 -12.02 -9.12 -5.00
C GLY A 121 -10.68 -8.40 -4.91
N GLY A 122 -10.60 -7.34 -4.09
CA GLY A 122 -9.39 -6.58 -3.83
C GLY A 122 -8.47 -7.17 -2.76
N LEU A 123 -7.41 -6.44 -2.45
CA LEU A 123 -6.51 -6.78 -1.35
C LEU A 123 -7.23 -6.65 -0.01
N THR A 124 -6.88 -7.51 0.93
CA THR A 124 -7.25 -7.34 2.33
C THR A 124 -6.30 -6.35 3.02
N MET A 125 -6.73 -5.75 4.12
CA MET A 125 -5.84 -4.91 4.95
C MET A 125 -4.63 -5.69 5.48
N ARG A 126 -4.81 -7.00 5.73
CA ARG A 126 -3.72 -7.89 6.16
C ARG A 126 -2.62 -8.04 5.11
N GLU A 127 -2.98 -7.96 3.84
CA GLU A 127 -2.05 -8.01 2.72
C GLU A 127 -1.45 -6.63 2.43
N ALA A 128 -2.27 -5.60 2.37
CA ALA A 128 -1.87 -4.26 1.99
C ALA A 128 -0.86 -3.62 2.98
N ILE A 129 -1.07 -3.79 4.28
CA ILE A 129 -0.19 -3.21 5.31
C ILE A 129 1.27 -3.68 5.17
N PRO A 130 1.61 -4.97 5.14
CA PRO A 130 2.99 -5.41 4.95
C PRO A 130 3.53 -5.10 3.55
N ILE A 131 2.68 -5.07 2.51
CA ILE A 131 3.07 -4.67 1.16
C ILE A 131 3.59 -3.23 1.16
N VAL A 132 2.79 -2.28 1.64
CA VAL A 132 3.15 -0.86 1.67
C VAL A 132 4.36 -0.63 2.58
N ARG A 133 4.38 -1.24 3.76
CA ARG A 133 5.50 -1.14 4.70
C ARG A 133 6.81 -1.66 4.07
N GLY A 134 6.77 -2.82 3.41
CA GLY A 134 7.93 -3.41 2.74
C GLY A 134 8.42 -2.57 1.57
N LEU A 135 7.51 -2.04 0.74
CA LEU A 135 7.85 -1.09 -0.33
C LEU A 135 8.64 0.10 0.22
N CYS A 136 8.15 0.71 1.28
CA CYS A 136 8.77 1.90 1.86
C CYS A 136 10.06 1.57 2.65
N ALA A 137 10.17 0.39 3.24
CA ALA A 137 11.38 -0.04 3.93
C ALA A 137 12.53 -0.38 2.97
N GLN A 138 12.20 -0.85 1.79
CA GLN A 138 13.19 -1.37 0.84
C GLN A 138 13.55 -0.38 -0.27
N ASN A 139 12.87 0.78 -0.38
CA ASN A 139 13.09 1.73 -1.48
C ASN A 139 13.19 3.16 -0.97
N ASP A 140 13.84 4.01 -1.77
CA ASP A 140 13.83 5.47 -1.56
C ASP A 140 12.53 6.05 -2.13
N ILE A 141 11.61 6.42 -1.24
CA ILE A 141 10.30 6.93 -1.59
C ILE A 141 10.34 8.46 -1.66
N ILE A 142 10.02 9.01 -2.84
CA ILE A 142 9.98 10.47 -3.06
C ILE A 142 8.61 11.08 -2.86
N GLY A 143 7.57 10.26 -2.85
CA GLY A 143 6.20 10.67 -2.62
C GLY A 143 5.28 9.48 -2.40
N PHE A 144 4.25 9.69 -1.62
CA PHE A 144 3.18 8.75 -1.34
C PHE A 144 1.86 9.52 -1.28
N GLU A 145 0.89 9.07 -2.04
CA GLU A 145 -0.47 9.61 -1.99
C GLU A 145 -1.49 8.51 -1.74
N ILE A 146 -2.60 8.89 -1.13
CA ILE A 146 -3.81 8.07 -1.01
C ILE A 146 -4.93 8.86 -1.72
N VAL A 147 -5.57 8.22 -2.68
CA VAL A 147 -6.59 8.84 -3.53
C VAL A 147 -7.91 8.06 -3.50
N GLU A 148 -8.95 8.66 -4.08
CA GLU A 148 -10.30 8.11 -4.22
C GLU A 148 -11.01 7.77 -2.89
N LEU A 149 -10.52 8.26 -1.74
CA LEU A 149 -11.21 8.12 -0.47
C LEU A 149 -12.37 9.11 -0.38
N ASP A 150 -13.61 8.61 -0.32
CA ASP A 150 -14.81 9.40 -0.04
C ASP A 150 -15.44 8.98 1.30
N PRO A 151 -15.16 9.70 2.39
CA PRO A 151 -15.71 9.39 3.71
C PRO A 151 -17.22 9.50 3.80
N LEU A 152 -17.88 10.24 2.89
CA LEU A 152 -19.34 10.40 2.89
C LEU A 152 -20.05 9.12 2.45
N LEU A 153 -19.36 8.25 1.70
CA LEU A 153 -19.88 6.96 1.27
C LEU A 153 -19.72 5.86 2.34
N ASP A 154 -19.02 6.15 3.45
CA ASP A 154 -18.85 5.20 4.55
C ASP A 154 -19.19 5.80 5.92
N PRO A 155 -20.46 5.72 6.32
CA PRO A 155 -20.90 6.23 7.63
C PRO A 155 -20.30 5.47 8.82
N THR A 156 -19.62 4.35 8.59
CA THR A 156 -18.97 3.55 9.64
C THR A 156 -17.58 4.05 10.03
N TYR A 157 -17.05 5.05 9.34
CA TYR A 157 -15.69 5.58 9.54
C TYR A 157 -14.55 4.60 9.21
N ARG A 158 -14.88 3.38 8.80
CA ARG A 158 -13.92 2.29 8.59
C ARG A 158 -12.96 2.59 7.44
N SER A 159 -13.44 3.18 6.35
CA SER A 159 -12.61 3.53 5.20
C SER A 159 -11.53 4.54 5.55
N ALA A 160 -11.89 5.61 6.25
CA ALA A 160 -10.93 6.61 6.70
C ALA A 160 -9.90 6.01 7.68
N LEU A 161 -10.35 5.17 8.61
CA LEU A 161 -9.47 4.49 9.57
C LEU A 161 -8.49 3.55 8.87
N ASN A 162 -8.97 2.71 7.94
CA ASN A 162 -8.13 1.77 7.21
C ASN A 162 -7.13 2.50 6.30
N SER A 163 -7.53 3.56 5.61
CA SER A 163 -6.62 4.40 4.83
C SER A 163 -5.53 5.04 5.69
N ASN A 164 -5.87 5.49 6.90
CA ASN A 164 -4.89 5.98 7.86
C ASN A 164 -3.86 4.91 8.24
N PHE A 165 -4.27 3.64 8.41
CA PHE A 165 -3.32 2.55 8.67
C PHE A 165 -2.41 2.25 7.47
N ILE A 166 -2.85 2.44 6.24
CA ILE A 166 -1.99 2.37 5.06
C ILE A 166 -0.92 3.49 5.11
N LEU A 167 -1.32 4.73 5.43
CA LEU A 167 -0.38 5.82 5.62
C LEU A 167 0.63 5.52 6.75
N HIS A 168 0.17 4.99 7.88
CA HIS A 168 1.06 4.55 8.97
C HIS A 168 2.03 3.45 8.52
N ALA A 169 1.60 2.52 7.68
CA ALA A 169 2.47 1.48 7.12
C ALA A 169 3.59 2.10 6.27
N CYS A 170 3.26 3.10 5.43
CA CYS A 170 4.25 3.85 4.66
C CYS A 170 5.27 4.55 5.59
N LEU A 171 4.81 5.34 6.56
CA LEU A 171 5.67 6.06 7.49
C LEU A 171 6.55 5.11 8.31
N THR A 172 6.00 3.98 8.75
CA THR A 172 6.76 2.94 9.44
C THR A 172 7.85 2.37 8.54
N GLY A 173 7.55 2.04 7.29
CA GLY A 173 8.54 1.55 6.33
C GLY A 173 9.67 2.56 6.09
N VAL A 174 9.35 3.84 5.93
CA VAL A 174 10.35 4.90 5.78
C VAL A 174 11.24 5.02 7.03
N ALA A 175 10.66 4.88 8.23
CA ALA A 175 11.42 4.87 9.47
C ALA A 175 12.33 3.63 9.57
N MET A 176 11.79 2.45 9.25
CA MET A 176 12.56 1.18 9.21
C MET A 176 13.76 1.27 8.28
N ARG A 177 13.58 1.85 7.08
CA ARG A 177 14.68 2.07 6.12
C ARG A 177 15.82 2.90 6.72
N LYS A 178 15.51 3.95 7.48
CA LYS A 178 16.52 4.79 8.15
C LYS A 178 17.34 4.01 9.18
N GLU A 179 16.72 3.00 9.78
CA GLU A 179 17.38 2.10 10.75
C GLU A 179 18.01 0.86 10.10
N GLY A 180 17.98 0.77 8.76
CA GLY A 180 18.53 -0.37 8.02
C GLY A 180 17.67 -1.64 8.12
N ILE A 181 16.40 -1.53 8.49
CA ILE A 181 15.46 -2.65 8.62
C ILE A 181 14.65 -2.75 7.33
N GLU A 182 14.79 -3.85 6.60
CA GLU A 182 14.11 -4.07 5.32
C GLU A 182 12.97 -5.11 5.39
N ASP A 183 12.94 -5.94 6.44
CA ASP A 183 11.92 -6.98 6.61
C ASP A 183 10.57 -6.37 7.02
N PRO A 184 9.53 -6.44 6.17
CA PRO A 184 8.20 -5.91 6.51
C PRO A 184 7.53 -6.62 7.70
N TYR A 185 8.04 -7.77 8.11
CA TYR A 185 7.57 -8.55 9.26
C TYR A 185 8.50 -8.45 10.48
N TYR A 186 9.41 -7.48 10.48
CA TYR A 186 10.31 -7.27 11.59
C TYR A 186 9.57 -7.23 12.93
N LEU A 187 10.07 -8.00 13.87
CA LEU A 187 9.61 -8.04 15.23
C LEU A 187 10.72 -7.50 16.14
N SER A 188 10.47 -6.39 16.81
CA SER A 188 11.42 -5.85 17.79
C SER A 188 11.51 -6.75 19.02
N ASP A 189 12.63 -6.69 19.73
CA ASP A 189 12.82 -7.42 20.99
C ASP A 189 11.74 -7.08 22.00
N LEU A 190 11.23 -5.83 21.99
CA LEU A 190 10.10 -5.41 22.82
C LEU A 190 8.83 -6.24 22.59
N THR A 191 8.62 -6.76 21.38
CA THR A 191 7.44 -7.59 21.06
C THR A 191 7.66 -9.07 21.32
N THR A 192 8.91 -9.52 21.43
CA THR A 192 9.27 -10.94 21.62
C THR A 192 9.65 -11.29 23.05
N GLU A 193 10.26 -10.36 23.79
CA GLU A 193 10.75 -10.58 25.16
C GLU A 193 9.65 -10.98 26.15
N HIS A 194 8.40 -10.57 25.93
CA HIS A 194 7.30 -10.97 26.80
C HIS A 194 7.04 -12.48 26.83
N ARG A 195 7.58 -13.24 25.87
CA ARG A 195 7.51 -14.71 25.83
C ARG A 195 8.60 -15.40 26.65
N GLN A 196 9.56 -14.63 27.17
CA GLN A 196 10.63 -15.17 28.00
C GLN A 196 10.20 -15.12 29.46
N PRO A 197 9.99 -16.27 30.12
CA PRO A 197 9.58 -16.32 31.53
C PRO A 197 10.54 -15.54 32.43
N GLU A 198 11.82 -15.56 32.08
CA GLU A 198 12.92 -14.91 32.81
C GLU A 198 12.85 -13.37 32.77
N ALA A 199 12.35 -12.77 31.66
CA ALA A 199 12.23 -11.32 31.52
C ALA A 199 11.26 -10.73 32.58
N GLY A 200 10.14 -11.40 32.80
CA GLY A 200 9.17 -11.00 33.82
C GLY A 200 9.70 -11.17 35.23
N GLU A 201 10.53 -12.19 35.49
CA GLU A 201 11.18 -12.41 36.78
C GLU A 201 12.29 -11.40 37.03
N LYS A 202 13.08 -11.08 36.01
CA LYS A 202 14.11 -10.03 36.07
C LYS A 202 13.48 -8.67 36.40
N ALA A 203 12.44 -8.26 35.66
CA ALA A 203 11.73 -7.01 35.89
C ALA A 203 11.17 -6.91 37.32
N ARG A 204 10.69 -8.03 37.86
CA ARG A 204 10.21 -8.08 39.25
C ARG A 204 11.36 -7.91 40.28
N LYS A 205 12.51 -8.55 40.02
CA LYS A 205 13.70 -8.44 40.88
C LYS A 205 14.31 -7.04 40.89
N GLU A 206 14.26 -6.37 39.72
CA GLU A 206 14.79 -5.02 39.56
C GLU A 206 13.81 -3.92 39.97
N GLY A 207 12.62 -4.27 40.43
CA GLY A 207 11.59 -3.30 40.87
C GLY A 207 10.99 -2.48 39.74
N LEU A 208 11.13 -2.93 38.45
CA LEU A 208 10.62 -2.25 37.26
C LEU A 208 9.11 -2.45 37.05
N ARG A 209 8.48 -3.35 37.80
CA ARG A 209 7.03 -3.51 37.75
C ARG A 209 6.34 -2.37 38.48
N GLU A 210 5.44 -1.71 37.79
CA GLU A 210 4.49 -0.79 38.40
C GLU A 210 3.70 -1.53 39.51
N LYS A 211 3.64 -0.93 40.69
CA LYS A 211 2.81 -1.49 41.76
C LYS A 211 1.35 -1.30 41.36
N VAL A 212 0.64 -2.40 41.19
CA VAL A 212 -0.80 -2.36 40.97
C VAL A 212 -1.47 -1.65 42.12
N ASP A 213 -2.14 -0.51 41.84
CA ASP A 213 -2.95 0.17 42.85
C ASP A 213 -4.09 -0.77 43.30
N PRO A 214 -4.13 -1.21 44.55
CA PRO A 214 -5.14 -2.14 45.03
C PRO A 214 -6.56 -1.54 44.98
N ASN A 215 -6.69 -0.24 44.72
CA ASN A 215 -7.97 0.46 44.64
C ASN A 215 -8.41 0.71 43.19
N TYR A 216 -7.58 0.38 42.18
CA TYR A 216 -7.86 0.68 40.77
C TYR A 216 -9.18 0.05 40.27
N ALA A 217 -9.55 -1.12 40.75
CA ALA A 217 -10.73 -1.87 40.34
C ALA A 217 -11.94 -1.69 41.28
N LYS A 218 -11.86 -0.85 42.31
CA LYS A 218 -13.01 -0.62 43.20
C LYS A 218 -13.97 0.38 42.56
N PRO A 219 -15.27 0.05 42.37
CA PRO A 219 -16.23 1.02 41.89
C PRO A 219 -16.23 2.23 42.86
N LYS A 220 -16.17 3.42 42.29
CA LYS A 220 -16.40 4.65 43.04
C LYS A 220 -17.89 4.67 43.38
N ASN A 221 -18.21 4.47 44.66
CA ASN A 221 -19.57 4.66 45.19
C ASN A 221 -20.01 6.11 45.03
#